data_437e41e6f3b325a97fcc3d51ee87bf4a
#
_entry.id   437e41e6f3b325a97fcc3d51ee87bf4a
#
_cell.length_a   1.000
_cell.length_b   1.000
_cell.length_c   1.000
_cell.angle_alpha   90.00
_cell.angle_beta   90.00
_cell.angle_gamma   90.00
#
_symmetry.space_group_name_H-M   'P 1'
#
loop_
_entity.id
_entity.type
_entity.pdbx_description
1 polymer ?
#
loop_
_entity_poly.entity_id
_entity_poly.type
_entity_poly.pdbx_seq_one_letter_code
_entity_poly.pdbx_strand_id
1 'polypeptide(L)'
;MKGFLILSEGRSGTEWLRSMTNATGVLGTADEWLMVDVLDGPSSPAKASEHLDAVVARASTPNGRFGIKVFPHQLRISYHRYGNDFIRDLRAKHDVAVFVVERRDRMRQAVSFARAEMTAAWADNLQKKAAEVYDYQRICKAFFRIEEAYAFWRAYLGIHAIEHQRFYYEDLVGDPTPFIAAVAQALDVEMPAKVESSRKVQRDGLTEEWVERFRAEAGRENVLEAAAMANTPRRNIRNLIRFFRRQGF
;
A
#
# COMPACT_ATOMS: atom_id res chain seq x y z
N MET A 1 -2.37 -18.40 -14.44
CA MET A 1 -3.18 -18.38 -13.20
C MET A 1 -4.01 -17.12 -13.20
N LYS A 2 -5.10 -17.06 -12.38
CA LYS A 2 -5.83 -15.82 -12.13
C LYS A 2 -5.43 -15.23 -10.79
N GLY A 3 -5.29 -13.91 -10.76
CA GLY A 3 -4.91 -13.18 -9.55
C GLY A 3 -5.46 -11.77 -9.48
N PHE A 4 -5.21 -11.09 -8.39
CA PHE A 4 -5.55 -9.67 -8.25
C PHE A 4 -4.46 -8.87 -7.52
N LEU A 5 -4.44 -7.59 -7.82
CA LEU A 5 -3.63 -6.60 -7.12
C LEU A 5 -4.50 -5.63 -6.33
N ILE A 6 -4.08 -5.30 -5.12
CA ILE A 6 -4.58 -4.15 -4.36
C ILE A 6 -3.49 -3.07 -4.42
N LEU A 7 -3.74 -2.02 -5.19
CA LEU A 7 -2.85 -0.86 -5.28
C LEU A 7 -3.35 0.23 -4.32
N SER A 8 -2.49 0.71 -3.45
CA SER A 8 -2.89 1.66 -2.41
C SER A 8 -1.69 2.39 -1.79
N GLU A 9 -1.91 3.03 -0.65
CA GLU A 9 -0.89 3.50 0.30
C GLU A 9 -1.34 3.16 1.73
N GLY A 10 -0.41 3.20 2.68
CA GLY A 10 -0.65 2.84 4.06
C GLY A 10 -1.85 3.55 4.70
N ARG A 11 -2.52 2.87 5.64
CA ARG A 11 -3.67 3.37 6.41
C ARG A 11 -4.94 3.65 5.59
N SER A 12 -5.07 3.08 4.42
CA SER A 12 -6.27 3.13 3.56
C SER A 12 -7.33 2.06 3.86
N GLY A 13 -7.14 1.25 4.91
CA GLY A 13 -8.05 0.14 5.25
C GLY A 13 -7.72 -1.18 4.53
N THR A 14 -6.70 -1.22 3.69
CA THR A 14 -6.31 -2.43 2.94
C THR A 14 -5.89 -3.59 3.83
N GLU A 15 -5.39 -3.34 5.04
CA GLU A 15 -5.07 -4.40 6.00
C GLU A 15 -6.33 -5.16 6.46
N TRP A 16 -7.43 -4.44 6.65
CA TRP A 16 -8.73 -5.01 6.97
C TRP A 16 -9.31 -5.80 5.78
N LEU A 17 -9.29 -5.23 4.56
CA LEU A 17 -9.75 -5.92 3.34
C LEU A 17 -8.92 -7.19 3.06
N ARG A 18 -7.58 -7.10 3.19
CA ARG A 18 -6.68 -8.24 3.10
C ARG A 18 -7.06 -9.36 4.07
N SER A 19 -7.34 -9.01 5.32
CA SER A 19 -7.68 -10.02 6.32
C SER A 19 -8.96 -10.79 5.97
N MET A 20 -9.92 -10.13 5.30
CA MET A 20 -11.13 -10.78 4.81
C MET A 20 -10.85 -11.70 3.62
N THR A 21 -10.14 -11.22 2.60
CA THR A 21 -9.79 -12.07 1.44
C THR A 21 -8.98 -13.29 1.87
N ASN A 22 -7.99 -13.11 2.73
CA ASN A 22 -7.15 -14.20 3.24
C ASN A 22 -7.95 -15.23 4.06
N ALA A 23 -8.92 -14.77 4.86
CA ALA A 23 -9.75 -15.65 5.71
C ALA A 23 -10.63 -16.59 4.88
N THR A 24 -10.91 -16.28 3.62
CA THR A 24 -11.71 -17.18 2.75
C THR A 24 -10.96 -18.45 2.35
N GLY A 25 -9.61 -18.42 2.34
CA GLY A 25 -8.77 -19.53 1.88
C GLY A 25 -8.85 -19.85 0.38
N VAL A 26 -9.64 -19.07 -0.37
CA VAL A 26 -9.87 -19.31 -1.82
C VAL A 26 -9.64 -18.09 -2.70
N LEU A 27 -9.50 -16.90 -2.12
CA LEU A 27 -9.29 -15.65 -2.85
C LEU A 27 -7.81 -15.19 -2.91
N GLY A 28 -6.86 -16.09 -2.67
CA GLY A 28 -5.45 -15.71 -2.59
C GLY A 28 -5.07 -15.10 -1.22
N THR A 29 -3.80 -14.78 -1.04
CA THR A 29 -3.27 -14.15 0.18
C THR A 29 -2.67 -12.80 -0.13
N ALA A 30 -3.49 -11.74 -0.05
CA ALA A 30 -3.17 -10.38 -0.51
C ALA A 30 -2.21 -9.62 0.43
N ASP A 31 -1.06 -10.20 0.74
CA ASP A 31 -0.02 -9.58 1.57
C ASP A 31 0.96 -8.70 0.78
N GLU A 32 1.87 -8.03 1.51
CA GLU A 32 2.92 -7.15 0.96
C GLU A 32 4.15 -7.98 0.51
N TRP A 33 3.93 -8.91 -0.39
CA TRP A 33 4.93 -9.91 -0.79
C TRP A 33 6.19 -9.31 -1.42
N LEU A 34 6.14 -8.11 -1.98
CA LEU A 34 7.32 -7.42 -2.51
C LEU A 34 8.28 -6.90 -1.41
N MET A 35 7.86 -6.92 -0.15
CA MET A 35 8.70 -6.55 1.01
C MET A 35 9.33 -7.75 1.70
N VAL A 36 8.91 -8.96 1.35
CA VAL A 36 9.43 -10.21 1.91
C VAL A 36 10.55 -10.74 1.02
N ASP A 37 11.64 -11.17 1.62
CA ASP A 37 12.69 -11.88 0.89
C ASP A 37 12.20 -13.30 0.59
N VAL A 38 11.69 -13.50 -0.63
CA VAL A 38 11.10 -14.77 -1.09
C VAL A 38 12.12 -15.70 -1.76
N LEU A 39 13.32 -15.19 -2.05
CA LEU A 39 14.44 -15.92 -2.62
C LEU A 39 15.64 -15.87 -1.69
N ASP A 40 16.41 -16.96 -1.68
CA ASP A 40 17.69 -17.01 -0.98
C ASP A 40 18.79 -16.24 -1.74
N GLY A 41 19.69 -15.62 -0.97
CA GLY A 41 20.86 -14.92 -1.46
C GLY A 41 20.55 -13.55 -2.11
N PRO A 42 21.55 -12.92 -2.74
CA PRO A 42 21.44 -11.56 -3.23
C PRO A 42 20.45 -11.42 -4.39
N SER A 43 19.69 -10.33 -4.40
CA SER A 43 18.80 -9.95 -5.50
C SER A 43 19.62 -9.47 -6.71
N SER A 44 19.19 -9.82 -7.93
CA SER A 44 19.78 -9.38 -9.18
C SER A 44 18.75 -9.39 -10.32
N PRO A 45 18.99 -8.68 -11.44
CA PRO A 45 18.12 -8.73 -12.61
C PRO A 45 17.94 -10.14 -13.20
N ALA A 46 18.96 -11.00 -13.10
CA ALA A 46 18.87 -12.38 -13.57
C ALA A 46 17.84 -13.22 -12.80
N LYS A 47 17.50 -12.84 -11.58
CA LYS A 47 16.49 -13.49 -10.72
C LYS A 47 15.09 -12.89 -10.85
N ALA A 48 14.83 -11.94 -11.74
CA ALA A 48 13.55 -11.24 -11.83
C ALA A 48 12.37 -12.20 -12.05
N SER A 49 12.51 -13.16 -12.96
CA SER A 49 11.47 -14.16 -13.23
C SER A 49 11.24 -15.10 -12.05
N GLU A 50 12.34 -15.59 -11.46
CA GLU A 50 12.28 -16.46 -10.27
C GLU A 50 11.62 -15.74 -9.08
N HIS A 51 11.95 -14.46 -8.87
CA HIS A 51 11.30 -13.63 -7.84
C HIS A 51 9.80 -13.49 -8.07
N LEU A 52 9.37 -13.23 -9.31
CA LEU A 52 7.96 -13.14 -9.64
C LEU A 52 7.23 -14.46 -9.34
N ASP A 53 7.80 -15.58 -9.79
CA ASP A 53 7.20 -16.90 -9.58
C ASP A 53 7.12 -17.27 -8.09
N ALA A 54 8.15 -16.94 -7.30
CA ALA A 54 8.17 -17.13 -5.86
C ALA A 54 7.14 -16.26 -5.12
N VAL A 55 6.96 -15.00 -5.54
CA VAL A 55 5.92 -14.12 -4.99
C VAL A 55 4.53 -14.67 -5.29
N VAL A 56 4.28 -15.10 -6.53
CA VAL A 56 2.99 -15.69 -6.92
C VAL A 56 2.71 -16.96 -6.13
N ALA A 57 3.69 -17.83 -5.96
CA ALA A 57 3.56 -19.05 -5.16
C ALA A 57 3.15 -18.75 -3.70
N ARG A 58 3.82 -17.77 -3.07
CA ARG A 58 3.49 -17.31 -1.70
C ARG A 58 2.12 -16.66 -1.58
N ALA A 59 1.70 -15.94 -2.61
CA ALA A 59 0.43 -15.24 -2.67
C ALA A 59 -0.77 -16.15 -3.00
N SER A 60 -0.51 -17.41 -3.36
CA SER A 60 -1.53 -18.33 -3.86
C SER A 60 -2.20 -19.12 -2.74
N THR A 61 -3.50 -19.36 -2.92
CA THR A 61 -4.30 -20.36 -2.18
C THR A 61 -4.26 -21.70 -2.91
N PRO A 62 -4.65 -22.83 -2.28
CA PRO A 62 -4.59 -24.18 -2.89
C PRO A 62 -5.34 -24.33 -4.21
N ASN A 63 -6.36 -23.50 -4.47
CA ASN A 63 -7.09 -23.48 -5.75
C ASN A 63 -6.35 -22.75 -6.89
N GLY A 64 -5.08 -22.33 -6.68
CA GLY A 64 -4.28 -21.62 -7.67
C GLY A 64 -4.70 -20.16 -7.93
N ARG A 65 -5.42 -19.54 -7.00
CA ARG A 65 -5.73 -18.09 -7.04
C ARG A 65 -4.76 -17.32 -6.16
N PHE A 66 -4.32 -16.13 -6.62
CA PHE A 66 -3.38 -15.32 -5.85
C PHE A 66 -3.85 -13.88 -5.66
N GLY A 67 -3.38 -13.26 -4.58
CA GLY A 67 -3.60 -11.84 -4.28
C GLY A 67 -2.32 -11.17 -3.81
N ILE A 68 -2.05 -9.94 -4.27
CA ILE A 68 -0.85 -9.19 -3.87
C ILE A 68 -1.26 -7.75 -3.57
N LYS A 69 -0.88 -7.25 -2.40
CA LYS A 69 -1.02 -5.84 -2.04
C LYS A 69 0.29 -5.11 -2.35
N VAL A 70 0.21 -3.98 -3.06
CA VAL A 70 1.38 -3.22 -3.51
C VAL A 70 1.23 -1.74 -3.19
N PHE A 71 2.26 -1.17 -2.58
CA PHE A 71 2.44 0.26 -2.41
C PHE A 71 3.55 0.79 -3.36
N PRO A 72 3.52 2.07 -3.78
CA PRO A 72 4.48 2.58 -4.77
C PRO A 72 5.96 2.38 -4.38
N HIS A 73 6.27 2.53 -3.07
CA HIS A 73 7.64 2.34 -2.60
C HIS A 73 8.11 0.88 -2.73
N GLN A 74 7.21 -0.09 -2.58
CA GLN A 74 7.51 -1.53 -2.72
C GLN A 74 7.82 -1.88 -4.18
N LEU A 75 7.02 -1.36 -5.12
CA LEU A 75 7.29 -1.53 -6.55
C LEU A 75 8.65 -0.93 -6.94
N ARG A 76 8.99 0.27 -6.41
CA ARG A 76 10.31 0.88 -6.64
C ARG A 76 11.45 0.06 -6.04
N ILE A 77 11.28 -0.50 -4.84
CA ILE A 77 12.27 -1.39 -4.23
C ILE A 77 12.47 -2.64 -5.07
N SER A 78 11.39 -3.28 -5.52
CA SER A 78 11.45 -4.44 -6.42
C SER A 78 12.20 -4.10 -7.71
N TYR A 79 11.87 -2.97 -8.35
CA TYR A 79 12.59 -2.49 -9.54
C TYR A 79 14.09 -2.31 -9.28
N HIS A 80 14.48 -1.70 -8.15
CA HIS A 80 15.90 -1.51 -7.83
C HIS A 80 16.64 -2.83 -7.54
N ARG A 81 15.93 -3.83 -7.04
CA ARG A 81 16.49 -5.15 -6.74
C ARG A 81 16.64 -6.04 -7.97
N TYR A 82 15.66 -6.02 -8.86
CA TYR A 82 15.51 -6.98 -9.94
C TYR A 82 15.56 -6.37 -11.34
N GLY A 83 15.54 -5.04 -11.47
CA GLY A 83 15.67 -4.33 -12.74
C GLY A 83 14.44 -4.40 -13.65
N ASN A 84 13.30 -4.90 -13.15
CA ASN A 84 12.09 -5.13 -13.93
C ASN A 84 10.88 -4.44 -13.34
N ASP A 85 9.86 -4.22 -14.14
CA ASP A 85 8.54 -3.79 -13.70
C ASP A 85 7.71 -5.02 -13.32
N PHE A 86 7.66 -5.29 -12.02
CA PHE A 86 6.96 -6.45 -11.48
C PHE A 86 5.50 -6.56 -11.92
N ILE A 87 4.75 -5.46 -11.95
CA ILE A 87 3.32 -5.47 -12.31
C ILE A 87 3.15 -5.79 -13.80
N ARG A 88 3.97 -5.21 -14.66
CA ARG A 88 3.93 -5.50 -16.10
C ARG A 88 4.27 -6.96 -16.38
N ASP A 89 5.33 -7.47 -15.78
CA ASP A 89 5.76 -8.86 -15.98
C ASP A 89 4.74 -9.85 -15.41
N LEU A 90 4.13 -9.52 -14.26
CA LEU A 90 3.06 -10.31 -13.66
C LEU A 90 1.85 -10.42 -14.62
N ARG A 91 1.43 -9.28 -15.19
CA ARG A 91 0.29 -9.23 -16.13
C ARG A 91 0.60 -9.87 -17.48
N ALA A 92 1.87 -9.93 -17.89
CA ALA A 92 2.27 -10.64 -19.10
C ALA A 92 2.19 -12.17 -18.94
N LYS A 93 2.35 -12.69 -17.70
CA LYS A 93 2.31 -14.13 -17.41
C LYS A 93 0.95 -14.62 -16.91
N HIS A 94 0.14 -13.76 -16.31
CA HIS A 94 -1.07 -14.13 -15.59
C HIS A 94 -2.25 -13.21 -15.91
N ASP A 95 -3.46 -13.73 -15.76
CA ASP A 95 -4.69 -12.93 -15.82
C ASP A 95 -4.88 -12.23 -14.46
N VAL A 96 -4.69 -10.91 -14.43
CA VAL A 96 -4.58 -10.14 -13.19
C VAL A 96 -5.54 -8.95 -13.19
N ALA A 97 -6.55 -9.01 -12.33
CA ALA A 97 -7.43 -7.88 -12.04
C ALA A 97 -6.71 -6.85 -11.14
N VAL A 98 -6.98 -5.57 -11.37
CA VAL A 98 -6.37 -4.49 -10.60
C VAL A 98 -7.43 -3.70 -9.86
N PHE A 99 -7.28 -3.61 -8.55
CA PHE A 99 -8.12 -2.83 -7.64
C PHE A 99 -7.31 -1.72 -7.00
N VAL A 100 -7.80 -0.49 -7.09
CA VAL A 100 -7.23 0.66 -6.37
C VAL A 100 -8.09 0.91 -5.15
N VAL A 101 -7.49 0.87 -3.97
CA VAL A 101 -8.19 1.19 -2.72
C VAL A 101 -7.66 2.50 -2.17
N GLU A 102 -8.56 3.48 -2.03
CA GLU A 102 -8.26 4.81 -1.52
C GLU A 102 -9.08 5.12 -0.26
N ARG A 103 -8.62 6.07 0.51
CA ARG A 103 -9.38 6.67 1.60
C ARG A 103 -9.69 8.12 1.24
N ARG A 104 -10.99 8.52 1.22
CA ARG A 104 -11.39 9.90 0.90
C ARG A 104 -10.91 10.88 1.97
N ASP A 105 -11.05 10.50 3.24
CA ASP A 105 -10.57 11.31 4.35
C ASP A 105 -9.04 11.23 4.48
N ARG A 106 -8.37 12.01 3.64
CA ARG A 106 -6.90 12.12 3.58
C ARG A 106 -6.30 12.61 4.88
N MET A 107 -7.00 13.50 5.59
CA MET A 107 -6.49 14.02 6.86
C MET A 107 -6.43 12.94 7.93
N ARG A 108 -7.52 12.17 8.12
CA ARG A 108 -7.50 11.03 9.03
C ARG A 108 -6.50 9.95 8.59
N GLN A 109 -6.33 9.75 7.29
CA GLN A 109 -5.30 8.84 6.77
C GLN A 109 -3.90 9.34 7.15
N ALA A 110 -3.60 10.63 6.96
CA ALA A 110 -2.30 11.23 7.27
C ALA A 110 -1.98 11.19 8.77
N VAL A 111 -2.93 11.53 9.63
CA VAL A 111 -2.79 11.41 11.09
C VAL A 111 -2.51 9.96 11.48
N SER A 112 -3.32 9.01 10.99
CA SER A 112 -3.12 7.58 11.27
C SER A 112 -1.78 7.06 10.75
N PHE A 113 -1.31 7.56 9.60
CA PHE A 113 -0.02 7.22 9.03
C PHE A 113 1.14 7.76 9.89
N ALA A 114 1.08 9.04 10.27
CA ALA A 114 2.08 9.66 11.14
C ALA A 114 2.20 8.94 12.50
N ARG A 115 1.08 8.53 13.10
CA ARG A 115 1.03 7.74 14.32
C ARG A 115 1.69 6.36 14.13
N ALA A 116 1.35 5.64 13.06
CA ALA A 116 1.94 4.33 12.76
C ALA A 116 3.45 4.43 12.50
N GLU A 117 3.91 5.50 11.81
CA GLU A 117 5.33 5.74 11.57
C GLU A 117 6.10 6.04 12.86
N MET A 118 5.52 6.82 13.80
CA MET A 118 6.13 7.09 15.10
C MET A 118 6.27 5.85 15.96
N THR A 119 5.20 5.07 16.03
CA THR A 119 5.11 3.92 16.96
C THR A 119 5.64 2.63 16.37
N ALA A 120 5.92 2.58 15.07
CA ALA A 120 6.19 1.37 14.30
C ALA A 120 5.04 0.32 14.36
N ALA A 121 3.85 0.72 14.81
CA ALA A 121 2.67 -0.14 14.91
C ALA A 121 1.74 0.07 13.70
N TRP A 122 2.03 -0.63 12.62
CA TRP A 122 1.29 -0.54 11.36
C TRP A 122 -0.02 -1.34 11.35
N ALA A 123 -0.19 -2.25 12.29
CA ALA A 123 -1.38 -3.08 12.45
C ALA A 123 -1.84 -3.08 13.92
N ASP A 124 -3.10 -3.41 14.14
CA ASP A 124 -3.77 -3.40 15.46
C ASP A 124 -3.18 -4.40 16.48
N ASN A 125 -2.53 -5.46 15.99
CA ASN A 125 -1.89 -6.48 16.81
C ASN A 125 -0.41 -6.20 17.09
N LEU A 126 0.15 -5.10 16.59
CA LEU A 126 1.56 -4.75 16.82
C LEU A 126 1.70 -3.86 18.05
N GLN A 127 2.66 -4.19 18.89
CA GLN A 127 3.00 -3.38 20.06
C GLN A 127 3.64 -2.06 19.63
N LYS A 128 3.18 -0.96 20.21
CA LYS A 128 3.78 0.37 20.01
C LYS A 128 5.18 0.40 20.61
N LYS A 129 6.17 0.80 19.80
CA LYS A 129 7.59 0.92 20.21
C LYS A 129 7.96 2.30 20.77
N ALA A 130 7.09 3.28 20.62
CA ALA A 130 7.28 4.64 21.12
C ALA A 130 5.95 5.28 21.48
N ALA A 131 6.00 6.36 22.25
CA ALA A 131 4.84 7.17 22.58
C ALA A 131 4.30 7.91 21.34
N GLU A 132 3.00 8.13 21.31
CA GLU A 132 2.35 8.98 20.31
C GLU A 132 2.45 10.42 20.78
N VAL A 133 3.19 11.24 20.03
CA VAL A 133 3.36 12.67 20.28
C VAL A 133 2.89 13.43 19.05
N TYR A 134 1.99 14.39 19.25
CA TYR A 134 1.52 15.23 18.16
C TYR A 134 2.68 15.99 17.51
N ASP A 135 2.79 15.91 16.19
CA ASP A 135 3.80 16.59 15.38
C ASP A 135 3.16 17.05 14.06
N TYR A 136 2.92 18.37 13.96
CA TYR A 136 2.31 18.98 12.77
C TYR A 136 3.10 18.67 11.50
N GLN A 137 4.42 18.83 11.52
CA GLN A 137 5.27 18.62 10.36
C GLN A 137 5.26 17.17 9.88
N ARG A 138 5.20 16.22 10.81
CA ARG A 138 5.10 14.80 10.47
C ARG A 138 3.76 14.46 9.81
N ILE A 139 2.67 15.05 10.28
CA ILE A 139 1.33 14.89 9.66
C ILE A 139 1.32 15.48 8.25
N CYS A 140 1.90 16.68 8.05
CA CYS A 140 2.06 17.26 6.71
C CYS A 140 2.84 16.33 5.77
N LYS A 141 3.98 15.80 6.21
CA LYS A 141 4.80 14.86 5.40
C LYS A 141 4.02 13.59 5.05
N ALA A 142 3.26 13.05 6.00
CA ALA A 142 2.41 11.90 5.75
C ALA A 142 1.33 12.22 4.71
N PHE A 143 0.73 13.42 4.77
CA PHE A 143 -0.27 13.86 3.81
C PHE A 143 0.32 13.95 2.39
N PHE A 144 1.44 14.64 2.21
CA PHE A 144 2.12 14.73 0.91
C PHE A 144 2.51 13.35 0.38
N ARG A 145 3.07 12.50 1.22
CA ARG A 145 3.43 11.12 0.84
C ARG A 145 2.25 10.32 0.33
N ILE A 146 1.09 10.45 0.98
CA ILE A 146 -0.14 9.76 0.58
C ILE A 146 -0.62 10.27 -0.78
N GLU A 147 -0.63 11.60 -0.99
CA GLU A 147 -1.05 12.19 -2.26
C GLU A 147 -0.08 11.83 -3.40
N GLU A 148 1.23 11.85 -3.16
CA GLU A 148 2.25 11.38 -4.12
C GLU A 148 2.04 9.91 -4.49
N ALA A 149 1.70 9.05 -3.53
CA ALA A 149 1.44 7.64 -3.79
C ALA A 149 0.22 7.43 -4.69
N TYR A 150 -0.86 8.15 -4.45
CA TYR A 150 -2.05 8.05 -5.31
C TYR A 150 -1.86 8.75 -6.67
N ALA A 151 -1.09 9.83 -6.72
CA ALA A 151 -0.67 10.44 -7.99
C ALA A 151 0.18 9.47 -8.82
N PHE A 152 1.10 8.76 -8.18
CA PHE A 152 1.89 7.70 -8.82
C PHE A 152 0.98 6.62 -9.42
N TRP A 153 0.01 6.08 -8.67
CA TRP A 153 -0.88 5.06 -9.19
C TRP A 153 -1.72 5.56 -10.36
N ARG A 154 -2.28 6.77 -10.28
CA ARG A 154 -3.03 7.37 -11.41
C ARG A 154 -2.17 7.48 -12.66
N ALA A 155 -0.94 7.97 -12.53
CA ALA A 155 0.00 8.09 -13.65
C ALA A 155 0.40 6.72 -14.20
N TYR A 156 0.79 5.80 -13.33
CA TYR A 156 1.23 4.46 -13.70
C TYR A 156 0.15 3.69 -14.47
N LEU A 157 -1.06 3.66 -13.94
CA LEU A 157 -2.19 2.98 -14.57
C LEU A 157 -2.58 3.62 -15.91
N GLY A 158 -2.57 4.96 -15.98
CA GLY A 158 -2.87 5.69 -17.21
C GLY A 158 -1.80 5.49 -18.30
N ILE A 159 -0.51 5.58 -17.95
CA ILE A 159 0.60 5.37 -18.90
C ILE A 159 0.59 3.95 -19.49
N HIS A 160 0.27 2.95 -18.67
CA HIS A 160 0.25 1.56 -19.10
C HIS A 160 -1.12 1.08 -19.59
N ALA A 161 -2.12 1.97 -19.69
CA ALA A 161 -3.49 1.65 -20.06
C ALA A 161 -4.07 0.44 -19.30
N ILE A 162 -3.83 0.41 -17.97
CA ILE A 162 -4.27 -0.68 -17.11
C ILE A 162 -5.70 -0.43 -16.65
N GLU A 163 -6.62 -1.29 -17.09
CA GLU A 163 -7.99 -1.30 -16.57
C GLU A 163 -7.99 -1.65 -15.09
N HIS A 164 -8.78 -0.93 -14.31
CA HIS A 164 -8.86 -1.14 -12.87
C HIS A 164 -10.21 -0.71 -12.31
N GLN A 165 -10.61 -1.30 -11.19
CA GLN A 165 -11.73 -0.84 -10.39
C GLN A 165 -11.22 -0.06 -9.18
N ARG A 166 -11.95 1.00 -8.81
CA ARG A 166 -11.60 1.85 -7.66
C ARG A 166 -12.62 1.69 -6.55
N PHE A 167 -12.11 1.50 -5.34
CA PHE A 167 -12.90 1.41 -4.12
C PHE A 167 -12.43 2.45 -3.11
N TYR A 168 -13.38 2.97 -2.34
CA TYR A 168 -13.09 3.87 -1.25
C TYR A 168 -13.38 3.18 0.09
N TYR A 169 -12.43 3.34 1.02
CA TYR A 169 -12.55 2.76 2.37
C TYR A 169 -13.87 3.10 3.04
N GLU A 170 -14.32 4.35 2.91
CA GLU A 170 -15.54 4.85 3.55
C GLU A 170 -16.81 4.14 3.04
N ASP A 171 -16.83 3.71 1.79
CA ASP A 171 -17.96 2.97 1.21
C ASP A 171 -17.95 1.49 1.66
N LEU A 172 -16.76 0.96 1.96
CA LEU A 172 -16.58 -0.44 2.32
C LEU A 172 -16.68 -0.71 3.82
N VAL A 173 -16.46 0.29 4.68
CA VAL A 173 -16.39 0.09 6.13
C VAL A 173 -17.73 -0.37 6.73
N GLY A 174 -18.84 -0.04 6.10
CA GLY A 174 -20.18 -0.51 6.47
C GLY A 174 -20.56 -1.84 5.82
N ASP A 175 -20.10 -2.06 4.58
CA ASP A 175 -20.36 -3.26 3.79
C ASP A 175 -19.18 -3.55 2.85
N PRO A 176 -18.30 -4.52 3.16
CA PRO A 176 -17.19 -4.93 2.30
C PRO A 176 -17.60 -5.81 1.12
N THR A 177 -18.86 -6.26 1.06
CA THR A 177 -19.37 -7.19 0.04
C THR A 177 -19.05 -6.76 -1.39
N PRO A 178 -19.18 -5.48 -1.78
CA PRO A 178 -18.87 -5.07 -3.16
C PRO A 178 -17.42 -5.34 -3.56
N PHE A 179 -16.46 -5.15 -2.66
CA PHE A 179 -15.06 -5.44 -2.93
C PHE A 179 -14.80 -6.95 -3.02
N ILE A 180 -15.33 -7.72 -2.08
CA ILE A 180 -15.15 -9.19 -2.06
C ILE A 180 -15.79 -9.83 -3.29
N ALA A 181 -16.99 -9.38 -3.69
CA ALA A 181 -17.68 -9.85 -4.89
C ALA A 181 -16.87 -9.55 -6.17
N ALA A 182 -16.31 -8.35 -6.28
CA ALA A 182 -15.44 -7.99 -7.41
C ALA A 182 -14.19 -8.87 -7.48
N VAL A 183 -13.56 -9.17 -6.33
CA VAL A 183 -12.41 -10.09 -6.27
C VAL A 183 -12.82 -11.51 -6.65
N ALA A 184 -13.90 -12.04 -6.10
CA ALA A 184 -14.41 -13.39 -6.40
C ALA A 184 -14.74 -13.54 -7.90
N GLN A 185 -15.43 -12.56 -8.48
CA GLN A 185 -15.74 -12.52 -9.92
C GLN A 185 -14.46 -12.51 -10.78
N ALA A 186 -13.48 -11.68 -10.44
CA ALA A 186 -12.23 -11.59 -11.19
C ALA A 186 -11.41 -12.88 -11.15
N LEU A 187 -11.54 -13.64 -10.07
CA LEU A 187 -10.84 -14.90 -9.88
C LEU A 187 -11.62 -16.14 -10.39
N ASP A 188 -12.83 -15.98 -10.93
CA ASP A 188 -13.77 -17.08 -11.22
C ASP A 188 -13.94 -18.01 -10.01
N VAL A 189 -14.21 -17.44 -8.86
CA VAL A 189 -14.50 -18.16 -7.62
C VAL A 189 -15.91 -17.82 -7.19
N GLU A 190 -16.64 -18.81 -6.70
CA GLU A 190 -17.94 -18.58 -6.09
C GLU A 190 -17.81 -17.64 -4.90
N MET A 191 -18.75 -16.71 -4.77
CA MET A 191 -18.75 -15.76 -3.65
C MET A 191 -18.74 -16.52 -2.31
N PRO A 192 -17.74 -16.33 -1.44
CA PRO A 192 -17.69 -17.00 -0.15
C PRO A 192 -18.92 -16.66 0.70
N ALA A 193 -19.59 -17.67 1.24
CA ALA A 193 -20.82 -17.50 2.03
C ALA A 193 -20.59 -16.69 3.32
N LYS A 194 -19.37 -16.68 3.83
CA LYS A 194 -19.00 -15.96 5.05
C LYS A 194 -17.66 -15.28 4.86
N VAL A 195 -17.64 -13.96 5.05
CA VAL A 195 -16.41 -13.14 4.99
C VAL A 195 -16.29 -12.40 6.31
N GLU A 196 -15.38 -12.85 7.15
CA GLU A 196 -15.10 -12.21 8.44
C GLU A 196 -13.68 -11.67 8.48
N SER A 197 -13.53 -10.49 9.07
CA SER A 197 -12.20 -9.94 9.33
C SER A 197 -11.77 -10.28 10.76
N SER A 198 -10.54 -10.79 10.90
CA SER A 198 -9.87 -10.88 12.20
C SER A 198 -9.38 -9.51 12.70
N ARG A 199 -9.49 -8.45 11.88
CA ARG A 199 -9.00 -7.11 12.17
C ARG A 199 -10.14 -6.17 12.58
N LYS A 200 -9.89 -5.38 13.60
CA LYS A 200 -10.82 -4.33 14.02
C LYS A 200 -10.47 -3.01 13.32
N VAL A 201 -11.51 -2.27 12.95
CA VAL A 201 -11.34 -0.89 12.46
C VAL A 201 -10.85 -0.05 13.63
N GLN A 202 -9.63 0.48 13.53
CA GLN A 202 -9.05 1.35 14.54
C GLN A 202 -9.71 2.74 14.46
N ARG A 203 -10.63 3.01 15.34
CA ARG A 203 -11.17 4.36 15.57
C ARG A 203 -10.91 4.71 17.04
N ASP A 204 -10.13 5.77 17.26
CA ASP A 204 -9.90 6.29 18.59
C ASP A 204 -10.03 7.82 18.62
N GLY A 205 -10.34 8.37 19.79
CA GLY A 205 -10.51 9.81 19.99
C GLY A 205 -9.24 10.61 19.72
N LEU A 206 -8.06 9.99 19.84
CA LEU A 206 -6.78 10.66 19.60
C LEU A 206 -6.60 11.06 18.12
N THR A 207 -7.09 10.25 17.19
CA THR A 207 -7.07 10.62 15.76
C THR A 207 -7.93 11.86 15.50
N GLU A 208 -9.11 11.94 16.10
CA GLU A 208 -10.01 13.09 15.95
C GLU A 208 -9.39 14.34 16.58
N GLU A 209 -8.86 14.24 17.80
CA GLU A 209 -8.16 15.33 18.49
C GLU A 209 -7.02 15.89 17.62
N TRP A 210 -6.21 15.01 17.04
CA TRP A 210 -5.09 15.45 16.20
C TRP A 210 -5.55 16.08 14.87
N VAL A 211 -6.65 15.60 14.29
CA VAL A 211 -7.25 16.21 13.10
C VAL A 211 -7.75 17.63 13.40
N GLU A 212 -8.44 17.81 14.51
CA GLU A 212 -8.96 19.12 14.94
C GLU A 212 -7.81 20.09 15.25
N ARG A 213 -6.83 19.63 16.01
CA ARG A 213 -5.63 20.40 16.33
C ARG A 213 -4.86 20.79 15.07
N PHE A 214 -4.65 19.86 14.14
CA PHE A 214 -3.98 20.14 12.87
C PHE A 214 -4.70 21.24 12.09
N ARG A 215 -6.02 21.18 11.98
CA ARG A 215 -6.81 22.19 11.28
C ARG A 215 -6.72 23.58 11.97
N ALA A 216 -6.69 23.62 13.27
CA ALA A 216 -6.54 24.86 14.02
C ALA A 216 -5.15 25.49 13.86
N GLU A 217 -4.11 24.70 13.67
CA GLU A 217 -2.72 25.14 13.45
C GLU A 217 -2.42 25.46 12.00
N ALA A 218 -3.13 24.91 11.02
CA ALA A 218 -2.83 25.00 9.58
C ALA A 218 -2.76 26.44 9.02
N GLY A 219 -3.44 27.40 9.63
CA GLY A 219 -3.33 28.81 9.27
C GLY A 219 -2.10 29.54 9.86
N ARG A 220 -1.34 28.90 10.73
CA ARG A 220 -0.19 29.49 11.45
C ARG A 220 1.13 28.83 11.05
N GLU A 221 1.09 27.60 10.58
CA GLU A 221 2.26 26.81 10.25
C GLU A 221 2.60 26.87 8.76
N ASN A 222 3.88 26.77 8.44
CA ASN A 222 4.35 26.82 7.06
C ASN A 222 4.25 25.43 6.40
N VAL A 223 3.16 25.20 5.68
CA VAL A 223 2.92 23.95 4.90
C VAL A 223 3.99 23.74 3.82
N LEU A 224 4.50 24.82 3.23
CA LEU A 224 5.52 24.73 2.17
C LEU A 224 6.85 24.19 2.69
N GLU A 225 7.19 24.47 3.94
CA GLU A 225 8.38 23.90 4.56
C GLU A 225 8.28 22.38 4.70
N ALA A 226 7.12 21.86 5.11
CA ALA A 226 6.87 20.43 5.17
C ALA A 226 6.93 19.78 3.78
N ALA A 227 6.35 20.41 2.75
CA ALA A 227 6.42 19.95 1.37
C ALA A 227 7.85 19.89 0.84
N ALA A 228 8.64 20.95 1.06
CA ALA A 228 10.04 20.98 0.66
C ALA A 228 10.87 19.88 1.35
N MET A 229 10.59 19.62 2.63
CA MET A 229 11.28 18.56 3.39
C MET A 229 10.82 17.14 2.99
N ALA A 230 9.59 16.94 2.51
CA ALA A 230 9.12 15.63 2.06
C ALA A 230 9.94 15.12 0.86
N ASN A 231 10.35 16.03 -0.03
CA ASN A 231 11.12 15.72 -1.23
C ASN A 231 12.63 15.83 -1.05
N THR A 232 13.10 16.29 0.12
CA THR A 232 14.54 16.40 0.37
C THR A 232 15.13 15.03 0.69
N PRO A 233 16.12 14.53 -0.06
CA PRO A 233 16.78 13.29 0.29
C PRO A 233 17.41 13.44 1.69
N ARG A 234 17.23 12.44 2.54
CA ARG A 234 17.92 12.40 3.84
C ARG A 234 19.38 12.78 3.61
N ARG A 235 19.95 13.70 4.40
CA ARG A 235 21.33 14.20 4.33
C ARG A 235 22.37 13.09 4.54
N ASN A 236 22.41 12.16 3.60
CA ASN A 236 23.38 11.09 3.55
C ASN A 236 24.07 11.18 2.19
N ILE A 237 25.38 11.20 2.18
CA ILE A 237 26.22 11.27 0.98
C ILE A 237 25.77 10.26 -0.09
N ARG A 238 25.40 9.04 0.29
CA ARG A 238 24.87 8.03 -0.64
C ARG A 238 23.56 8.43 -1.33
N ASN A 239 22.69 9.14 -0.61
CA ASN A 239 21.43 9.64 -1.18
C ASN A 239 21.65 10.88 -2.05
N LEU A 240 22.64 11.71 -1.72
CA LEU A 240 23.08 12.85 -2.53
C LEU A 240 23.67 12.39 -3.86
N ILE A 241 24.57 11.40 -3.83
CA ILE A 241 25.14 10.78 -5.04
C ILE A 241 24.05 10.14 -5.92
N ARG A 242 23.07 9.46 -5.32
CA ARG A 242 21.92 8.90 -6.07
C ARG A 242 21.03 9.99 -6.68
N PHE A 243 20.85 11.10 -5.98
CA PHE A 243 20.10 12.25 -6.49
C PHE A 243 20.80 12.87 -7.71
N PHE A 244 22.09 13.14 -7.64
CA PHE A 244 22.86 13.69 -8.77
C PHE A 244 22.92 12.72 -9.97
N ARG A 245 23.10 11.43 -9.74
CA ARG A 245 23.07 10.43 -10.83
C ARG A 245 21.71 10.34 -11.52
N ARG A 246 20.60 10.67 -10.85
CA ARG A 246 19.25 10.70 -11.46
C ARG A 246 18.99 11.96 -12.27
N GLN A 247 19.73 13.05 -12.02
CA GLN A 247 19.60 14.32 -12.74
C GLN A 247 20.52 14.38 -13.98
N GLY A 248 21.26 13.31 -14.27
CA GLY A 248 22.15 13.28 -15.45
C GLY A 248 23.45 14.06 -15.30
N PHE A 249 23.88 14.36 -14.05
CA PHE A 249 25.18 14.91 -13.72
C PHE A 249 26.18 13.85 -13.28
#